data_a9be246a2c3f2584c1b75f616733b5e2
#
_entry.id   a9be246a2c3f2584c1b75f616733b5e2
#
_cell.length_a   1.000
_cell.length_b   1.000
_cell.length_c   1.000
_cell.angle_alpha   90.00
_cell.angle_beta   90.00
_cell.angle_gamma   90.00
#
_symmetry.space_group_name_H-M   'P 1'
#
loop_
_entity.id
_entity.type
_entity.pdbx_description
1 polymer ?
#
loop_
_entity_poly.entity_id
_entity_poly.type
_entity_poly.pdbx_seq_one_letter_code
_entity_poly.pdbx_strand_id
1 'polypeptide(L)'
;MINPLIYFLLFLKASLFSTGGFSNLPSLHQDLIANGWANEADFGQSIAIGQISPGPNGLWVISMGYLTYGYVGALLALIAITIPALLVLFVSAGYSRIEERTWVQGAMHGVSLAVVGLLLTVVWTILHQPGVDWKGLLIAAGAFGLAWSRKVDLLIILALAGLAGYLLYR
;
A
#
# COMPACT_ATOMS: atom_id res chain seq x y z
N MET A 1 -26.91 2.07 16.13
CA MET A 1 -25.95 2.90 16.86
C MET A 1 -24.56 2.32 16.69
N ILE A 2 -23.57 3.13 16.34
CA ILE A 2 -22.17 2.70 16.22
C ILE A 2 -21.61 2.48 17.62
N ASN A 3 -21.09 1.28 17.89
CA ASN A 3 -20.35 1.01 19.13
C ASN A 3 -18.89 1.49 18.91
N PRO A 4 -18.41 2.49 19.67
CA PRO A 4 -17.09 3.07 19.45
C PRO A 4 -15.94 2.08 19.65
N LEU A 5 -16.12 1.08 20.55
CA LEU A 5 -15.11 0.04 20.78
C LEU A 5 -14.98 -0.89 19.58
N ILE A 6 -16.11 -1.38 19.05
CA ILE A 6 -16.11 -2.25 17.85
C ILE A 6 -15.57 -1.47 16.67
N TYR A 7 -15.99 -0.23 16.49
CA TYR A 7 -15.51 0.67 15.45
C TYR A 7 -13.99 0.82 15.48
N PHE A 8 -13.44 1.16 16.65
CA PHE A 8 -12.00 1.27 16.86
C PHE A 8 -11.27 -0.05 16.53
N LEU A 9 -11.80 -1.20 16.99
CA LEU A 9 -11.18 -2.51 16.74
C LEU A 9 -11.15 -2.88 15.24
N LEU A 10 -12.16 -2.50 14.45
CA LEU A 10 -12.16 -2.73 13.01
C LEU A 10 -11.08 -1.90 12.31
N PHE A 11 -10.95 -0.63 12.68
CA PHE A 11 -9.88 0.22 12.15
C PHE A 11 -8.49 -0.25 12.59
N LEU A 12 -8.35 -0.68 13.84
CA LEU A 12 -7.09 -1.22 14.35
C LEU A 12 -6.73 -2.54 13.65
N LYS A 13 -7.68 -3.46 13.49
CA LYS A 13 -7.49 -4.70 12.72
C LYS A 13 -7.01 -4.39 11.31
N ALA A 14 -7.73 -3.53 10.59
CA ALA A 14 -7.36 -3.15 9.23
C ALA A 14 -5.97 -2.52 9.14
N SER A 15 -5.59 -1.72 10.15
CA SER A 15 -4.29 -1.05 10.19
C SER A 15 -3.13 -2.01 10.55
N LEU A 16 -3.35 -2.95 11.47
CA LEU A 16 -2.35 -3.96 11.88
C LEU A 16 -1.98 -4.91 10.73
N PHE A 17 -2.97 -5.29 9.92
CA PHE A 17 -2.77 -6.20 8.78
C PHE A 17 -2.51 -5.47 7.46
N SER A 18 -2.30 -4.16 7.51
CA SER A 18 -1.97 -3.34 6.37
C SER A 18 -0.46 -3.22 6.19
N THR A 19 -0.02 -3.32 4.95
CA THR A 19 1.36 -3.03 4.55
C THR A 19 1.59 -1.56 4.19
N GLY A 20 0.59 -0.69 4.43
CA GLY A 20 0.60 0.74 4.15
C GLY A 20 -0.22 1.12 2.91
N GLY A 21 -0.37 2.43 2.70
CA GLY A 21 -1.14 2.98 1.57
C GLY A 21 -2.62 2.61 1.62
N PHE A 22 -3.10 1.96 0.58
CA PHE A 22 -4.49 1.50 0.44
C PHE A 22 -4.70 0.03 0.79
N SER A 23 -3.71 -0.68 1.33
CA SER A 23 -3.82 -2.13 1.60
C SER A 23 -4.84 -2.47 2.69
N ASN A 24 -5.24 -1.50 3.51
CA ASN A 24 -6.31 -1.64 4.50
C ASN A 24 -7.72 -1.40 3.91
N LEU A 25 -7.81 -0.87 2.67
CA LEU A 25 -9.08 -0.56 2.01
C LEU A 25 -10.03 -1.77 1.91
N PRO A 26 -9.61 -2.96 1.44
CA PRO A 26 -10.53 -4.09 1.31
C PRO A 26 -11.10 -4.54 2.65
N SER A 27 -10.29 -4.53 3.71
CA SER A 27 -10.76 -4.92 5.05
C SER A 27 -11.75 -3.91 5.61
N LEU A 28 -11.44 -2.60 5.54
CA LEU A 28 -12.34 -1.55 6.01
C LEU A 28 -13.63 -1.50 5.19
N HIS A 29 -13.53 -1.65 3.87
CA HIS A 29 -14.69 -1.68 2.98
C HIS A 29 -15.65 -2.80 3.38
N GLN A 30 -15.14 -4.03 3.50
CA GLN A 30 -15.95 -5.17 3.89
C GLN A 30 -16.60 -4.97 5.27
N ASP A 31 -15.82 -4.56 6.25
CA ASP A 31 -16.27 -4.44 7.64
C ASP A 31 -17.29 -3.29 7.82
N LEU A 32 -17.05 -2.11 7.21
CA LEU A 32 -17.93 -0.95 7.37
C LEU A 32 -19.23 -1.08 6.59
N ILE A 33 -19.20 -1.63 5.37
CA ILE A 33 -20.40 -1.91 4.57
C ILE A 33 -21.25 -2.98 5.25
N ALA A 34 -20.64 -4.08 5.71
CA ALA A 34 -21.36 -5.17 6.39
C ALA A 34 -22.08 -4.70 7.66
N ASN A 35 -21.53 -3.72 8.38
CA ASN A 35 -22.16 -3.13 9.55
C ASN A 35 -23.15 -1.99 9.21
N GLY A 36 -23.28 -1.60 7.94
CA GLY A 36 -24.15 -0.50 7.52
C GLY A 36 -23.67 0.87 8.04
N TRP A 37 -22.35 1.02 8.30
CA TRP A 37 -21.76 2.26 8.82
C TRP A 37 -21.17 3.15 7.72
N ALA A 38 -21.00 2.63 6.52
CA ALA A 38 -20.51 3.35 5.36
C ALA A 38 -21.26 2.94 4.09
N ASN A 39 -21.18 3.77 3.07
CA ASN A 39 -21.63 3.50 1.70
C ASN A 39 -20.48 3.71 0.71
N GLU A 40 -20.68 3.33 -0.57
CA GLU A 40 -19.64 3.46 -1.62
C GLU A 40 -19.21 4.92 -1.85
N ALA A 41 -20.12 5.88 -1.67
CA ALA A 41 -19.80 7.29 -1.83
C ALA A 41 -18.83 7.78 -0.74
N ASP A 42 -18.96 7.28 0.49
CA ASP A 42 -18.06 7.64 1.60
C ASP A 42 -16.63 7.16 1.30
N PHE A 43 -16.46 5.96 0.71
CA PHE A 43 -15.16 5.45 0.26
C PHE A 43 -14.58 6.32 -0.84
N GLY A 44 -15.37 6.64 -1.87
CA GLY A 44 -14.94 7.53 -2.95
C GLY A 44 -14.47 8.89 -2.44
N GLN A 45 -15.23 9.52 -1.53
CA GLN A 45 -14.89 10.80 -0.93
C GLN A 45 -13.65 10.73 -0.06
N SER A 46 -13.53 9.71 0.79
CA SER A 46 -12.38 9.56 1.69
C SER A 46 -11.06 9.34 0.92
N ILE A 47 -11.11 8.56 -0.16
CA ILE A 47 -9.97 8.33 -1.04
C ILE A 47 -9.60 9.64 -1.75
N ALA A 48 -10.57 10.38 -2.28
CA ALA A 48 -10.33 11.66 -2.95
C ALA A 48 -9.66 12.67 -2.01
N ILE A 49 -10.15 12.79 -0.76
CA ILE A 49 -9.55 13.64 0.27
C ILE A 49 -8.11 13.19 0.58
N GLY A 50 -7.88 11.88 0.70
CA GLY A 50 -6.55 11.32 0.94
C GLY A 50 -5.56 11.60 -0.19
N GLN A 51 -6.02 11.64 -1.44
CA GLN A 51 -5.18 11.95 -2.62
C GLN A 51 -4.82 13.45 -2.74
N ILE A 52 -5.73 14.33 -2.33
CA ILE A 52 -5.48 15.78 -2.37
C ILE A 52 -4.61 16.23 -1.19
N SER A 53 -4.68 15.51 -0.07
CA SER A 53 -3.96 15.85 1.15
C SER A 53 -2.46 15.58 1.02
N PRO A 54 -1.58 16.56 1.29
CA PRO A 54 -0.15 16.30 1.31
C PRO A 54 0.21 15.42 2.51
N GLY A 55 0.88 14.29 2.27
CA GLY A 55 1.29 13.38 3.34
C GLY A 55 1.15 11.90 2.99
N PRO A 56 1.26 11.03 3.99
CA PRO A 56 1.15 9.59 3.76
C PRO A 56 -0.26 9.21 3.32
N ASN A 57 -0.37 8.27 2.38
CA ASN A 57 -1.64 7.77 1.82
C ASN A 57 -2.63 7.20 2.86
N GLY A 58 -2.23 7.10 4.13
CA GLY A 58 -3.10 6.66 5.23
C GLY A 58 -4.13 7.71 5.70
N LEU A 59 -4.03 8.95 5.26
CA LEU A 59 -4.95 10.03 5.68
C LEU A 59 -6.40 9.78 5.24
N TRP A 60 -6.63 9.02 4.16
CA TRP A 60 -7.95 8.62 3.74
C TRP A 60 -8.72 7.84 4.82
N VAL A 61 -8.01 7.08 5.68
CA VAL A 61 -8.60 6.32 6.80
C VAL A 61 -9.18 7.25 7.83
N ILE A 62 -8.52 8.38 8.12
CA ILE A 62 -9.00 9.39 9.07
C ILE A 62 -10.22 10.10 8.48
N SER A 63 -10.19 10.43 7.18
CA SER A 63 -11.33 11.00 6.47
C SER A 63 -12.53 10.06 6.47
N MET A 64 -12.30 8.76 6.27
CA MET A 64 -13.32 7.73 6.37
C MET A 64 -13.92 7.68 7.78
N GLY A 65 -13.07 7.78 8.80
CA GLY A 65 -13.50 7.88 10.19
C GLY A 65 -14.43 9.08 10.43
N TYR A 66 -14.08 10.23 9.85
CA TYR A 66 -14.90 11.44 9.94
C TYR A 66 -16.25 11.29 9.22
N LEU A 67 -16.25 10.78 8.00
CA LEU A 67 -17.47 10.64 7.18
C LEU A 67 -18.48 9.69 7.82
N THR A 68 -18.01 8.63 8.49
CA THR A 68 -18.88 7.59 9.05
C THR A 68 -19.31 7.84 10.49
N TYR A 69 -18.46 8.47 11.31
CA TYR A 69 -18.77 8.69 12.74
C TYR A 69 -18.32 10.06 13.26
N GLY A 70 -18.17 11.05 12.38
CA GLY A 70 -17.83 12.41 12.73
C GLY A 70 -16.45 12.54 13.39
N TYR A 71 -16.29 13.56 14.24
CA TYR A 71 -15.00 13.81 14.93
C TYR A 71 -14.53 12.65 15.80
N VAL A 72 -15.46 11.93 16.44
CA VAL A 72 -15.14 10.76 17.26
C VAL A 72 -14.56 9.66 16.39
N GLY A 73 -15.17 9.39 15.21
CA GLY A 73 -14.67 8.42 14.25
C GLY A 73 -13.29 8.78 13.72
N ALA A 74 -13.05 10.06 13.38
CA ALA A 74 -11.75 10.54 12.95
C ALA A 74 -10.67 10.33 14.02
N LEU A 75 -10.97 10.63 15.28
CA LEU A 75 -10.03 10.44 16.41
C LEU A 75 -9.73 8.96 16.63
N LEU A 76 -10.76 8.10 16.62
CA LEU A 76 -10.57 6.66 16.77
C LEU A 76 -9.75 6.07 15.62
N ALA A 77 -10.00 6.50 14.38
CA ALA A 77 -9.23 6.10 13.21
C ALA A 77 -7.76 6.56 13.29
N LEU A 78 -7.52 7.80 13.74
CA LEU A 78 -6.18 8.34 13.96
C LEU A 78 -5.41 7.49 14.97
N ILE A 79 -6.01 7.20 16.13
CA ILE A 79 -5.37 6.35 17.15
C ILE A 79 -5.10 4.96 16.60
N ALA A 80 -6.09 4.37 15.90
CA ALA A 80 -5.98 3.02 15.33
C ALA A 80 -4.83 2.91 14.30
N ILE A 81 -4.62 3.92 13.45
CA ILE A 81 -3.54 3.90 12.45
C ILE A 81 -2.16 4.23 13.08
N THR A 82 -2.13 4.92 14.20
CA THR A 82 -0.89 5.27 14.90
C THR A 82 -0.31 4.09 15.69
N ILE A 83 -1.14 3.24 16.26
CA ILE A 83 -0.71 2.10 17.07
C ILE A 83 0.26 1.17 16.32
N PRO A 84 -0.02 0.70 15.08
CA PRO A 84 0.94 -0.13 14.34
C PRO A 84 2.26 0.57 14.09
N ALA A 85 2.25 1.87 13.79
CA ALA A 85 3.46 2.65 13.58
C ALA A 85 4.33 2.69 14.85
N LEU A 86 3.70 2.88 16.02
CA LEU A 86 4.39 2.83 17.30
C LEU A 86 4.93 1.42 17.61
N LEU A 87 4.15 0.37 17.31
CA LEU A 87 4.60 -1.00 17.48
C LEU A 87 5.86 -1.31 16.66
N VAL A 88 5.96 -0.78 15.43
CA VAL A 88 7.17 -0.92 14.61
C VAL A 88 8.40 -0.35 15.30
N LEU A 89 8.28 0.77 16.02
CA LEU A 89 9.41 1.35 16.77
C LEU A 89 9.88 0.41 17.89
N PHE A 90 8.95 -0.21 18.62
CA PHE A 90 9.30 -1.19 19.65
C PHE A 90 9.94 -2.45 19.06
N VAL A 91 9.37 -2.95 17.96
CA VAL A 91 9.92 -4.10 17.23
C VAL A 91 11.31 -3.77 16.69
N SER A 92 11.50 -2.60 16.11
CA SER A 92 12.81 -2.14 15.61
C SER A 92 13.86 -2.06 16.72
N ALA A 93 13.49 -1.51 17.88
CA ALA A 93 14.39 -1.45 19.04
C ALA A 93 14.75 -2.84 19.58
N GLY A 94 13.82 -3.79 19.50
CA GLY A 94 14.09 -5.21 19.83
C GLY A 94 14.95 -5.90 18.77
N TYR A 95 14.65 -5.65 17.49
CA TYR A 95 15.36 -6.21 16.35
C TYR A 95 16.85 -5.83 16.36
N SER A 96 17.19 -4.59 16.63
CA SER A 96 18.59 -4.13 16.71
C SER A 96 19.46 -4.90 17.70
N ARG A 97 18.85 -5.59 18.67
CA ARG A 97 19.56 -6.45 19.64
C ARG A 97 19.82 -7.86 19.14
N ILE A 98 19.08 -8.30 18.12
CA ILE A 98 19.10 -9.68 17.62
C ILE A 98 19.48 -9.78 16.14
N GLU A 99 19.66 -8.65 15.45
CA GLU A 99 19.96 -8.61 14.01
C GLU A 99 21.26 -9.32 13.62
N GLU A 100 22.25 -9.36 14.55
CA GLU A 100 23.52 -10.05 14.34
C GLU A 100 23.41 -11.59 14.49
N ARG A 101 22.28 -12.10 14.97
CA ARG A 101 22.07 -13.54 15.12
C ARG A 101 21.91 -14.21 13.76
N THR A 102 22.68 -15.28 13.52
CA THR A 102 22.69 -16.00 12.23
C THR A 102 21.31 -16.49 11.78
N TRP A 103 20.48 -16.94 12.72
CA TRP A 103 19.13 -17.38 12.42
C TRP A 103 18.19 -16.22 11.99
N VAL A 104 18.37 -15.02 12.56
CA VAL A 104 17.62 -13.81 12.18
C VAL A 104 18.01 -13.41 10.77
N GLN A 105 19.30 -13.36 10.46
CA GLN A 105 19.80 -13.06 9.12
C GLN A 105 19.29 -14.08 8.10
N GLY A 106 19.31 -15.37 8.44
CA GLY A 106 18.76 -16.43 7.59
C GLY A 106 17.26 -16.25 7.34
N ALA A 107 16.48 -15.93 8.36
CA ALA A 107 15.04 -15.64 8.22
C ALA A 107 14.78 -14.42 7.33
N MET A 108 15.52 -13.32 7.52
CA MET A 108 15.40 -12.11 6.72
C MET A 108 15.79 -12.34 5.26
N HIS A 109 16.84 -13.13 5.00
CA HIS A 109 17.18 -13.55 3.64
C HIS A 109 16.05 -14.38 3.00
N GLY A 110 15.47 -15.32 3.76
CA GLY A 110 14.33 -16.11 3.28
C GLY A 110 13.12 -15.27 2.91
N VAL A 111 12.75 -14.30 3.77
CA VAL A 111 11.67 -13.34 3.49
C VAL A 111 11.98 -12.51 2.26
N SER A 112 13.20 -11.98 2.14
CA SER A 112 13.61 -11.17 0.98
C SER A 112 13.53 -11.97 -0.32
N LEU A 113 13.96 -13.23 -0.33
CA LEU A 113 13.85 -14.13 -1.49
C LEU A 113 12.38 -14.43 -1.82
N ALA A 114 11.54 -14.64 -0.82
CA ALA A 114 10.10 -14.85 -1.02
C ALA A 114 9.44 -13.63 -1.66
N VAL A 115 9.77 -12.42 -1.22
CA VAL A 115 9.29 -11.16 -1.82
C VAL A 115 9.72 -11.05 -3.29
N VAL A 116 10.99 -11.34 -3.59
CA VAL A 116 11.48 -11.36 -4.97
C VAL A 116 10.69 -12.37 -5.81
N GLY A 117 10.44 -13.58 -5.29
CA GLY A 117 9.63 -14.60 -5.96
C GLY A 117 8.20 -14.12 -6.26
N LEU A 118 7.56 -13.45 -5.29
CA LEU A 118 6.24 -12.86 -5.49
C LEU A 118 6.26 -11.75 -6.55
N LEU A 119 7.27 -10.88 -6.55
CA LEU A 119 7.40 -9.84 -7.58
C LEU A 119 7.58 -10.44 -8.97
N LEU A 120 8.37 -11.50 -9.11
CA LEU A 120 8.51 -12.22 -10.38
C LEU A 120 7.20 -12.82 -10.86
N THR A 121 6.38 -13.36 -9.96
CA THR A 121 5.03 -13.87 -10.28
C THR A 121 4.13 -12.74 -10.79
N VAL A 122 4.17 -11.56 -10.17
CA VAL A 122 3.41 -10.38 -10.62
C VAL A 122 3.86 -9.96 -12.02
N VAL A 123 5.17 -9.86 -12.24
CA VAL A 123 5.73 -9.53 -13.57
C VAL A 123 5.28 -10.56 -14.61
N TRP A 124 5.35 -11.86 -14.29
CA TRP A 124 4.89 -12.92 -15.15
C TRP A 124 3.40 -12.77 -15.52
N THR A 125 2.56 -12.49 -14.52
CA THR A 125 1.11 -12.28 -14.71
C THR A 125 0.84 -11.10 -15.63
N ILE A 126 1.55 -9.97 -15.42
CA ILE A 126 1.40 -8.77 -16.27
C ILE A 126 1.79 -9.08 -17.72
N LEU A 127 2.90 -9.79 -17.93
CA LEU A 127 3.39 -10.12 -19.27
C LEU A 127 2.43 -11.03 -20.05
N HIS A 128 1.57 -11.80 -19.37
CA HIS A 128 0.58 -12.69 -19.98
C HIS A 128 -0.83 -12.07 -20.07
N GLN A 129 -1.00 -10.80 -19.71
CA GLN A 129 -2.29 -10.14 -19.87
C GLN A 129 -2.63 -9.91 -21.36
N PRO A 130 -3.90 -10.13 -21.77
CA PRO A 130 -4.36 -9.76 -23.10
C PRO A 130 -4.18 -8.25 -23.32
N GLY A 131 -3.37 -7.89 -24.32
CA GLY A 131 -3.06 -6.49 -24.62
C GLY A 131 -1.58 -6.10 -24.43
N VAL A 132 -0.75 -7.00 -23.90
CA VAL A 132 0.71 -6.81 -23.91
C VAL A 132 1.27 -7.24 -25.26
N ASP A 133 1.51 -6.25 -26.11
CA ASP A 133 2.12 -6.43 -27.42
C ASP A 133 3.64 -6.47 -27.33
N TRP A 134 4.30 -6.92 -28.40
CA TRP A 134 5.75 -6.88 -28.52
C TRP A 134 6.36 -5.48 -28.30
N LYS A 135 5.59 -4.39 -28.59
CA LYS A 135 5.98 -3.00 -28.34
C LYS A 135 6.10 -2.73 -26.83
N GLY A 136 5.14 -3.21 -26.03
CA GLY A 136 5.18 -3.14 -24.58
C GLY A 136 6.37 -3.91 -23.98
N LEU A 137 6.71 -5.07 -24.56
CA LEU A 137 7.89 -5.85 -24.18
C LEU A 137 9.20 -5.10 -24.45
N LEU A 138 9.31 -4.39 -25.58
CA LEU A 138 10.49 -3.55 -25.88
C LEU A 138 10.64 -2.38 -24.89
N ILE A 139 9.52 -1.71 -24.54
CA ILE A 139 9.54 -0.64 -23.53
C ILE A 139 9.97 -1.19 -22.17
N ALA A 140 9.44 -2.35 -21.77
CA ALA A 140 9.78 -3.00 -20.51
C ALA A 140 11.26 -3.41 -20.45
N ALA A 141 11.78 -4.00 -21.53
CA ALA A 141 13.20 -4.38 -21.64
C ALA A 141 14.13 -3.15 -21.60
N GLY A 142 13.76 -2.06 -22.29
CA GLY A 142 14.49 -0.82 -22.27
C GLY A 142 14.51 -0.17 -20.87
N ALA A 143 13.34 -0.11 -20.21
CA ALA A 143 13.23 0.40 -18.84
C ALA A 143 14.04 -0.44 -17.85
N PHE A 144 14.01 -1.78 -17.99
CA PHE A 144 14.82 -2.68 -17.18
C PHE A 144 16.31 -2.46 -17.38
N GLY A 145 16.78 -2.30 -18.64
CA GLY A 145 18.18 -2.02 -18.95
C GLY A 145 18.67 -0.70 -18.35
N LEU A 146 17.83 0.35 -18.41
CA LEU A 146 18.11 1.64 -17.78
C LEU A 146 18.14 1.52 -16.25
N ALA A 147 17.22 0.80 -15.66
CA ALA A 147 17.18 0.55 -14.21
C ALA A 147 18.41 -0.24 -13.73
N TRP A 148 18.84 -1.23 -14.52
CA TRP A 148 20.05 -2.02 -14.24
C TRP A 148 21.32 -1.19 -14.19
N SER A 149 21.40 -0.14 -15.03
CA SER A 149 22.56 0.75 -15.07
C SER A 149 22.78 1.54 -13.78
N ARG A 150 21.76 1.67 -12.91
CA ARG A 150 21.73 2.44 -11.66
C ARG A 150 22.16 3.91 -11.79
N LYS A 151 22.24 4.42 -13.03
CA LYS A 151 22.71 5.80 -13.32
C LYS A 151 21.55 6.76 -13.58
N VAL A 152 20.35 6.23 -13.77
CA VAL A 152 19.16 7.00 -14.16
C VAL A 152 18.13 6.92 -13.04
N ASP A 153 17.57 8.07 -12.67
CA ASP A 153 16.54 8.14 -11.64
C ASP A 153 15.25 7.44 -12.10
N LEU A 154 14.57 6.80 -11.16
CA LEU A 154 13.31 6.06 -11.41
C LEU A 154 12.26 6.94 -12.11
N LEU A 155 12.17 8.21 -11.72
CA LEU A 155 11.22 9.15 -12.32
C LEU A 155 11.50 9.39 -13.81
N ILE A 156 12.78 9.45 -14.18
CA ILE A 156 13.19 9.63 -15.59
C ILE A 156 12.85 8.37 -16.39
N ILE A 157 13.09 7.19 -15.83
CA ILE A 157 12.76 5.91 -16.49
C ILE A 157 11.25 5.83 -16.73
N LEU A 158 10.43 6.19 -15.75
CA LEU A 158 8.97 6.21 -15.89
C LEU A 158 8.49 7.21 -16.93
N ALA A 159 9.07 8.44 -16.95
CA ALA A 159 8.73 9.45 -17.92
C ALA A 159 9.09 9.01 -19.35
N LEU A 160 10.27 8.41 -19.55
CA LEU A 160 10.71 7.89 -20.83
C LEU A 160 9.85 6.71 -21.30
N ALA A 161 9.52 5.79 -20.41
CA ALA A 161 8.64 4.66 -20.72
C ALA A 161 7.22 5.14 -21.08
N GLY A 162 6.68 6.13 -20.38
CA GLY A 162 5.39 6.75 -20.67
C GLY A 162 5.39 7.47 -22.03
N LEU A 163 6.43 8.23 -22.33
CA LEU A 163 6.62 8.90 -23.64
C LEU A 163 6.74 7.89 -24.78
N ALA A 164 7.55 6.84 -24.59
CA ALA A 164 7.71 5.79 -25.59
C ALA A 164 6.36 5.06 -25.82
N GLY A 165 5.61 4.78 -24.76
CA GLY A 165 4.26 4.22 -24.85
C GLY A 165 3.32 5.11 -25.65
N TYR A 166 3.27 6.40 -25.32
CA TYR A 166 2.45 7.36 -26.04
C TYR A 166 2.79 7.44 -27.55
N LEU A 167 4.08 7.44 -27.90
CA LEU A 167 4.51 7.51 -29.29
C LEU A 167 4.25 6.22 -30.08
N LEU A 168 4.37 5.06 -29.45
CA LEU A 168 4.23 3.75 -30.10
C LEU A 168 2.78 3.27 -30.21
N TYR A 169 1.86 3.80 -29.39
CA TYR A 169 0.43 3.43 -29.37
C TYR A 169 -0.48 4.55 -29.89
N ARG A 170 0.08 5.68 -30.37
CA ARG A 170 -0.67 6.71 -31.09
C ARG A 170 -0.83 6.30 -32.55
#